data_fe84b83b15139ce65f31e1117f307667
#
_entry.id   fe84b83b15139ce65f31e1117f307667
#
_cell.length_a   1.000
_cell.length_b   1.000
_cell.length_c   1.000
_cell.angle_alpha   90.00
_cell.angle_beta   90.00
_cell.angle_gamma   90.00
#
_symmetry.space_group_name_H-M   'P 1'
#
loop_
_entity.id
_entity.type
_entity.pdbx_description
1 polymer ?
#
loop_
_entity_poly.entity_id
_entity_poly.type
_entity_poly.pdbx_seq_one_letter_code
_entity_poly.pdbx_strand_id
1 'polypeptide(L)' 'MTSADYRIESSQPIAGRFWPAKGSMHFAVKDRALAVSLAAKSFTSDSEIRVVHVPTGEVVFRKPAARAEWSEDL' A
#
# COMPACT_ATOMS: atom_id res chain seq x y z
N MET A 1 -1.57 -23.87 1.96
CA MET A 1 -1.48 -23.15 1.73
C MET A 1 -1.98 -22.02 2.04
N THR A 2 -1.75 -21.44 2.51
CA THR A 2 -2.26 -20.44 2.74
C THR A 2 -1.92 -19.44 2.21
N SER A 3 -2.44 -18.62 1.91
CA SER A 3 -2.02 -17.58 1.31
C SER A 3 -2.39 -16.40 1.92
N ALA A 4 -1.85 -15.32 1.51
CA ALA A 4 -2.19 -14.04 2.04
C ALA A 4 -3.52 -13.64 1.54
N ASP A 5 -4.32 -13.05 2.38
CA ASP A 5 -5.63 -12.58 2.00
C ASP A 5 -5.60 -11.15 1.48
N TYR A 6 -4.56 -10.42 1.74
CA TYR A 6 -4.47 -9.02 1.34
C TYR A 6 -3.19 -8.73 0.58
N ARG A 7 -3.27 -7.77 -0.33
CA ARG A 7 -2.07 -7.37 -1.08
C ARG A 7 -2.00 -5.85 -1.09
N ILE A 8 -0.86 -5.31 -0.72
CA ILE A 8 -0.59 -3.90 -0.82
C ILE A 8 0.03 -3.72 -2.19
N GLU A 9 -0.48 -2.81 -2.97
CA GLU A 9 0.03 -2.61 -4.33
C GLU A 9 0.00 -1.16 -4.79
N SER A 10 0.81 -0.86 -5.75
CA SER A 10 0.87 0.47 -6.32
C SER A 10 1.40 0.36 -7.75
N SER A 11 1.31 1.43 -8.50
CA SER A 11 1.85 1.48 -9.85
C SER A 11 3.32 1.85 -9.85
N GLN A 12 3.86 2.18 -8.71
CA GLN A 12 5.26 2.56 -8.58
C GLN A 12 5.89 1.88 -7.39
N PRO A 13 7.19 1.80 -7.33
CA PRO A 13 7.87 1.17 -6.19
C PRO A 13 7.45 1.84 -4.89
N ILE A 14 7.20 1.05 -3.90
CA ILE A 14 6.76 1.52 -2.60
C ILE A 14 7.97 1.61 -1.68
N ALA A 15 8.00 2.64 -0.87
CA ALA A 15 9.07 2.86 0.07
C ALA A 15 8.50 3.21 1.43
N GLY A 16 9.31 3.21 2.45
CA GLY A 16 8.87 3.55 3.78
C GLY A 16 9.71 2.85 4.80
N ARG A 17 9.77 3.42 5.99
CA ARG A 17 10.54 2.88 7.05
C ARG A 17 10.14 1.46 7.39
N PHE A 18 8.86 1.16 7.34
CA PHE A 18 8.37 -0.15 7.70
C PHE A 18 8.08 -1.06 6.51
N TRP A 19 8.35 -0.60 5.30
CA TRP A 19 8.06 -1.38 4.11
C TRP A 19 9.09 -2.50 3.96
N PRO A 20 8.68 -3.75 4.00
CA PRO A 20 9.63 -4.85 4.04
C PRO A 20 10.26 -5.21 2.70
N ALA A 21 9.68 -4.74 1.62
CA ALA A 21 10.17 -5.13 0.30
C ALA A 21 10.55 -3.92 -0.54
N LYS A 22 11.60 -3.22 -0.14
CA LYS A 22 12.01 -2.02 -0.79
C LYS A 22 12.14 -2.20 -2.27
N GLY A 23 11.62 -1.28 -3.03
CA GLY A 23 11.68 -1.30 -4.47
C GLY A 23 10.60 -2.13 -5.12
N SER A 24 9.78 -2.79 -4.33
CA SER A 24 8.73 -3.63 -4.83
C SER A 24 7.46 -2.82 -4.98
N MET A 25 6.61 -3.22 -5.91
CA MET A 25 5.34 -2.54 -6.12
C MET A 25 4.19 -3.26 -5.44
N HIS A 26 4.44 -4.37 -4.79
CA HIS A 26 3.39 -5.07 -4.06
C HIS A 26 3.98 -5.94 -2.97
N PHE A 27 3.14 -6.31 -2.04
CA PHE A 27 3.55 -7.18 -0.94
C PHE A 27 2.32 -7.86 -0.36
N ALA A 28 2.39 -9.16 -0.18
CA ALA A 28 1.25 -9.93 0.32
C ALA A 28 1.26 -10.00 1.83
N VAL A 29 0.11 -9.84 2.45
CA VAL A 29 -0.03 -9.82 3.90
C VAL A 29 -1.26 -10.61 4.29
N LYS A 30 -1.20 -11.38 5.35
CA LYS A 30 -2.32 -12.15 5.78
C LYS A 30 -3.34 -11.37 6.55
N ASP A 31 -2.93 -10.40 7.30
CA ASP A 31 -3.80 -9.69 8.24
C ASP A 31 -4.20 -8.33 7.70
N ARG A 32 -5.50 -8.05 7.71
CA ARG A 32 -6.00 -6.78 7.21
C ARG A 32 -5.43 -5.59 7.95
N ALA A 33 -5.40 -5.65 9.26
CA ALA A 33 -4.92 -4.53 10.06
C ALA A 33 -3.45 -4.26 9.76
N LEU A 34 -2.66 -5.30 9.58
CA LEU A 34 -1.27 -5.13 9.26
C LEU A 34 -1.11 -4.56 7.86
N ALA A 35 -1.90 -5.03 6.91
CA ALA A 35 -1.83 -4.54 5.55
C ALA A 35 -2.15 -3.05 5.49
N VAL A 36 -3.20 -2.63 6.15
CA VAL A 36 -3.59 -1.23 6.17
C VAL A 36 -2.53 -0.39 6.87
N SER A 37 -2.00 -0.88 7.97
CA SER A 37 -1.00 -0.16 8.72
C SER A 37 0.28 0.03 7.89
N LEU A 38 0.72 -1.00 7.20
CA LEU A 38 1.89 -0.88 6.36
C LEU A 38 1.65 0.09 5.21
N ALA A 39 0.49 0.01 4.59
CA ALA A 39 0.17 0.90 3.49
C ALA A 39 0.12 2.35 3.96
N ALA A 40 -0.47 2.57 5.12
CA ALA A 40 -0.59 3.94 5.65
C ALA A 40 0.77 4.54 5.97
N LYS A 41 1.74 3.72 6.33
CA LYS A 41 3.06 4.19 6.70
C LYS A 41 4.05 4.19 5.53
N SER A 42 3.61 3.75 4.37
CA SER A 42 4.47 3.68 3.19
C SER A 42 4.08 4.76 2.20
N PHE A 43 4.87 4.96 1.18
CA PHE A 43 4.58 5.98 0.19
C PHE A 43 5.22 5.64 -1.14
N THR A 44 4.78 6.33 -2.17
CA THR A 44 5.40 6.22 -3.49
C THR A 44 5.68 7.63 -3.97
N SER A 45 6.39 7.75 -5.06
CA SER A 45 6.69 9.07 -5.58
C SER A 45 5.48 9.74 -6.15
N ASP A 46 4.63 9.02 -6.82
CA ASP A 46 3.56 9.68 -7.54
C ASP A 46 2.37 8.79 -7.83
N SER A 47 2.15 7.77 -7.06
CA SER A 47 1.03 6.87 -7.25
C SER A 47 0.32 6.60 -5.96
N GLU A 48 -0.91 6.16 -6.06
CA GLU A 48 -1.61 5.78 -4.85
C GLU A 48 -1.22 4.38 -4.44
N ILE A 49 -1.36 4.08 -3.18
CA ILE A 49 -1.15 2.75 -2.65
C ILE A 49 -2.51 2.17 -2.33
N ARG A 50 -2.76 0.93 -2.72
CA ARG A 50 -4.02 0.27 -2.47
C ARG A 50 -3.81 -1.00 -1.69
N VAL A 51 -4.76 -1.33 -0.84
CA VAL A 51 -4.79 -2.63 -0.18
C VAL A 51 -5.98 -3.38 -0.74
N VAL A 52 -5.73 -4.54 -1.31
CA VAL A 52 -6.74 -5.33 -1.97
C VAL A 52 -7.00 -6.61 -1.20
N HIS A 53 -8.29 -6.94 -1.04
CA HIS A 53 -8.67 -8.22 -0.47
C HIS A 53 -8.62 -9.21 -1.63
N VAL A 54 -7.62 -10.03 -1.65
CA VAL A 54 -7.30 -10.87 -2.78
C VAL A 54 -8.44 -11.80 -3.22
N PRO A 55 -9.09 -12.50 -2.32
CA PRO A 55 -10.15 -13.42 -2.74
C PRO A 55 -11.31 -12.76 -3.48
N THR A 56 -11.62 -11.51 -3.17
CA THR A 56 -12.74 -10.83 -3.80
C THR A 56 -12.31 -9.76 -4.78
N GLY A 57 -11.06 -9.34 -4.73
CA GLY A 57 -10.59 -8.25 -5.56
C GLY A 57 -11.00 -6.88 -5.07
N GLU A 58 -11.57 -6.81 -3.88
CA GLU A 58 -12.06 -5.55 -3.35
C GLU A 58 -10.95 -4.69 -2.79
N VAL A 59 -10.95 -3.41 -3.11
CA VAL A 59 -9.99 -2.48 -2.54
C VAL A 59 -10.52 -2.02 -1.20
N VAL A 60 -9.84 -2.36 -0.13
CA VAL A 60 -10.29 -2.04 1.22
C VAL A 60 -9.63 -0.79 1.80
N PHE A 61 -8.60 -0.30 1.15
CA PHE A 61 -7.91 0.90 1.64
C PHE A 61 -7.15 1.55 0.48
N ARG A 62 -7.13 2.86 0.45
CA ARG A 62 -6.35 3.61 -0.54
C ARG A 62 -5.64 4.74 0.12
N LYS A 63 -4.43 4.97 -0.32
CA LYS A 63 -3.66 6.11 0.14
C LYS A 63 -3.23 6.87 -1.09
N PRO A 64 -3.66 8.11 -1.27
CA PRO A 64 -3.30 8.88 -2.46
C PRO A 64 -1.83 9.22 -2.49
N ALA A 65 -1.35 9.63 -3.63
CA ALA A 65 0.05 10.02 -3.79
C ALA A 65 0.38 11.13 -2.82
N ALA A 66 1.49 10.97 -2.16
CA ALA A 66 1.77 11.87 -1.08
C ALA A 66 2.07 13.25 -1.50
N ARG A 67 2.66 13.47 -2.66
CA ARG A 67 3.10 14.78 -2.92
C ARG A 67 2.01 15.74 -3.18
N ALA A 68 0.90 15.30 -3.51
CA ALA A 68 -0.10 16.22 -3.89
C ALA A 68 -0.52 17.14 -2.87
N GLU A 69 -0.74 16.69 -1.73
CA GLU A 69 -1.33 17.53 -0.85
C GLU A 69 -0.51 18.45 -0.27
N TRP A 70 0.74 18.28 -0.29
CA TRP A 70 1.49 19.13 0.34
C TRP A 70 1.33 20.39 -0.12
N SER A 71 1.36 20.53 -1.33
CA SER A 71 1.48 21.72 -1.83
C SER A 71 0.46 22.60 -1.45
N GLU A 72 -0.54 22.22 -1.32
CA GLU A 72 -1.43 23.10 -1.13
C GLU A 72 -1.67 23.51 0.08
N ASP A 73 -1.45 22.96 0.72
CA ASP A 73 -1.72 23.28 1.88
C ASP A 73 -1.22 24.30 2.36
N LEU A 74 -0.64 24.60 1.97
CA LEU A 74 -0.07 25.43 2.48
C LEU A 74 -0.32 26.38 2.45
#